data_4094b1d6f68a4f2fbd0aa6e2dbd13e63
#
_entry.id   4094b1d6f68a4f2fbd0aa6e2dbd13e63
#
_cell.length_a   1.000
_cell.length_b   1.000
_cell.length_c   1.000
_cell.angle_alpha   90.00
_cell.angle_beta   90.00
_cell.angle_gamma   90.00
#
_symmetry.space_group_name_H-M   'P 1'
#
loop_
_entity.id
_entity.type
_entity.pdbx_description
1 polymer ?
#
loop_
_entity_poly.entity_id
_entity_poly.type
_entity_poly.pdbx_seq_one_letter_code
_entity_poly.pdbx_strand_id
1 'polypeptide(L)'
;MENWSFSKIEATKGCRILYEKKYIQKLPPDTTVPEYEEAKKIHEEIQTNFIKRQVDYPVLNPYMSNIIAVEKAYRHYFKEQDIEFVAYADVVLETEVSRVILDIKCRYNSNINEKDRLQLLTYLALANQERPVAQNKVGIIAPYNQFMPATLIDIEEPPPVDLILEEIEKAKRRIPRMTVKTSECAYCEYKRSCDYGLKEIDNNDMQAIAEKYLYLKAQTDLYEEILRKHIELTNQKIRVGDKEIGFFERAYTKVDVPEFIMLCQDNDIPYLNVVKIDTVKAKQLAKKYDILTQAIDKEIRYVFATKKIEEEEE
;
A
#
# COMPACT_ATOMS: atom_id res chain seq x y z
N MET A 1 -23.50 -16.59 -17.84
CA MET A 1 -22.21 -15.90 -18.13
C MET A 1 -21.73 -15.21 -16.87
N GLU A 2 -20.61 -15.60 -16.36
CA GLU A 2 -19.99 -15.03 -15.16
C GLU A 2 -18.92 -13.99 -15.55
N ASN A 3 -18.99 -12.77 -14.99
CA ASN A 3 -18.04 -11.71 -15.32
C ASN A 3 -16.91 -11.67 -14.29
N TRP A 4 -15.69 -11.66 -14.80
CA TRP A 4 -14.47 -11.55 -14.02
C TRP A 4 -13.62 -10.36 -14.45
N SER A 5 -12.81 -9.85 -13.52
CA SER A 5 -11.78 -8.85 -13.73
C SER A 5 -10.61 -9.13 -12.79
N PHE A 6 -9.46 -8.52 -13.05
CA PHE A 6 -8.32 -8.65 -12.14
C PHE A 6 -8.67 -8.19 -10.72
N SER A 7 -9.40 -7.09 -10.58
CA SER A 7 -9.87 -6.59 -9.28
C SER A 7 -10.76 -7.59 -8.53
N LYS A 8 -11.61 -8.36 -9.25
CA LYS A 8 -12.44 -9.41 -8.66
C LYS A 8 -11.59 -10.58 -8.20
N ILE A 9 -10.59 -11.01 -8.98
CA ILE A 9 -9.62 -12.03 -8.57
C ILE A 9 -8.89 -11.62 -7.29
N GLU A 10 -8.37 -10.40 -7.23
CA GLU A 10 -7.67 -9.89 -6.05
C GLU A 10 -8.60 -9.79 -4.82
N ALA A 11 -9.85 -9.38 -5.02
CA ALA A 11 -10.82 -9.32 -3.93
C ALA A 11 -11.08 -10.68 -3.25
N THR A 12 -10.89 -11.80 -3.98
CA THR A 12 -11.00 -13.15 -3.36
C THR A 12 -9.87 -13.45 -2.37
N LYS A 13 -8.77 -12.71 -2.42
CA LYS A 13 -7.66 -12.82 -1.45
C LYS A 13 -7.89 -11.95 -0.20
N GLY A 14 -8.84 -11.05 -0.27
CA GLY A 14 -9.12 -10.03 0.73
C GLY A 14 -10.32 -10.36 1.64
N CYS A 15 -11.03 -9.32 2.01
CA CYS A 15 -12.17 -9.40 2.93
C CYS A 15 -13.40 -10.00 2.24
N ARG A 16 -13.99 -11.03 2.86
CA ARG A 16 -15.21 -11.68 2.38
C ARG A 16 -16.40 -10.70 2.27
N ILE A 17 -16.58 -9.83 3.24
CA ILE A 17 -17.67 -8.86 3.24
C ILE A 17 -17.56 -7.89 2.07
N LEU A 18 -16.34 -7.37 1.81
CA LEU A 18 -16.07 -6.53 0.65
C LEU A 18 -16.39 -7.27 -0.66
N TYR A 19 -15.93 -8.52 -0.79
CA TYR A 19 -16.18 -9.34 -1.97
C TYR A 19 -17.69 -9.58 -2.18
N GLU A 20 -18.40 -9.98 -1.13
CA GLU A 20 -19.85 -10.23 -1.18
C GLU A 20 -20.62 -8.97 -1.57
N LYS A 21 -20.35 -7.83 -0.91
CA LYS A 21 -21.06 -6.57 -1.19
C LYS A 21 -20.78 -6.07 -2.61
N LYS A 22 -19.54 -6.06 -3.04
CA LYS A 22 -19.13 -5.50 -4.33
C LYS A 22 -19.46 -6.39 -5.51
N TYR A 23 -19.17 -7.68 -5.43
CA TYR A 23 -19.18 -8.58 -6.59
C TYR A 23 -20.37 -9.54 -6.62
N ILE A 24 -20.94 -9.89 -5.48
CA ILE A 24 -22.12 -10.77 -5.40
C ILE A 24 -23.39 -9.94 -5.33
N GLN A 25 -23.50 -9.04 -4.33
CA GLN A 25 -24.68 -8.21 -4.13
C GLN A 25 -24.71 -6.98 -5.03
N LYS A 26 -23.57 -6.61 -5.59
CA LYS A 26 -23.39 -5.42 -6.46
C LYS A 26 -23.91 -4.13 -5.81
N LEU A 27 -23.69 -3.98 -4.51
CA LEU A 27 -24.10 -2.80 -3.78
C LEU A 27 -23.21 -1.60 -4.17
N PRO A 28 -23.77 -0.38 -4.21
CA PRO A 28 -22.95 0.81 -4.36
C PRO A 28 -22.09 1.03 -3.12
N PRO A 29 -20.93 1.68 -3.24
CA PRO A 29 -20.13 2.11 -2.11
C PRO A 29 -20.95 2.98 -1.14
N ASP A 30 -20.78 2.77 0.16
CA ASP A 30 -21.44 3.54 1.21
C ASP A 30 -20.59 4.68 1.77
N THR A 31 -19.35 4.74 1.34
CA THR A 31 -18.36 5.72 1.81
C THR A 31 -17.46 6.13 0.65
N THR A 32 -17.32 7.44 0.51
CA THR A 32 -16.25 8.02 -0.33
C THR A 32 -14.94 7.92 0.42
N VAL A 33 -13.92 7.38 -0.24
CA VAL A 33 -12.57 7.28 0.28
C VAL A 33 -11.74 8.38 -0.38
N PRO A 34 -11.34 9.45 0.35
CA PRO A 34 -10.65 10.61 -0.24
C PRO A 34 -9.42 10.23 -1.05
N GLU A 35 -8.67 9.24 -0.58
CA GLU A 35 -7.47 8.72 -1.26
C GLU A 35 -7.80 8.10 -2.63
N TYR A 36 -8.96 7.49 -2.78
CA TYR A 36 -9.41 6.95 -4.08
C TYR A 36 -9.81 8.07 -5.04
N GLU A 37 -10.44 9.13 -4.56
CA GLU A 37 -10.77 10.30 -5.35
C GLU A 37 -9.52 11.06 -5.81
N GLU A 38 -8.53 11.17 -4.93
CA GLU A 38 -7.23 11.76 -5.28
C GLU A 38 -6.49 10.88 -6.31
N ALA A 39 -6.42 9.58 -6.07
CA ALA A 39 -5.81 8.64 -7.00
C ALA A 39 -6.48 8.70 -8.38
N LYS A 40 -7.81 8.76 -8.44
CA LYS A 40 -8.57 8.89 -9.67
C LYS A 40 -8.21 10.16 -10.44
N LYS A 41 -8.12 11.31 -9.77
CA LYS A 41 -7.70 12.58 -10.41
C LYS A 41 -6.29 12.47 -10.98
N ILE A 42 -5.36 11.84 -10.25
CA ILE A 42 -3.99 11.64 -10.72
C ILE A 42 -3.97 10.71 -11.95
N HIS A 43 -4.76 9.64 -11.96
CA HIS A 43 -4.89 8.79 -13.14
C HIS A 43 -5.39 9.58 -14.36
N GLU A 44 -6.47 10.34 -14.20
CA GLU A 44 -7.05 11.17 -15.27
C GLU A 44 -6.05 12.23 -15.79
N GLU A 45 -5.27 12.84 -14.90
CA GLU A 45 -4.23 13.79 -15.28
C GLU A 45 -3.11 13.14 -16.08
N ILE A 46 -2.57 12.02 -15.59
CA ILE A 46 -1.51 11.28 -16.28
C ILE A 46 -2.00 10.80 -17.65
N GLN A 47 -3.17 10.21 -17.74
CA GLN A 47 -3.77 9.75 -18.98
C GLN A 47 -3.97 10.91 -19.98
N THR A 48 -4.44 12.08 -19.48
CA THR A 48 -4.57 13.30 -20.28
C THR A 48 -3.21 13.77 -20.81
N ASN A 49 -2.17 13.71 -19.99
CA ASN A 49 -0.82 14.08 -20.39
C ASN A 49 -0.25 13.13 -21.46
N PHE A 50 -0.57 11.84 -21.40
CA PHE A 50 -0.24 10.89 -22.46
C PHE A 50 -0.92 11.24 -23.78
N ILE A 51 -2.24 11.50 -23.77
CA ILE A 51 -2.97 11.91 -24.96
C ILE A 51 -2.37 13.16 -25.59
N LYS A 52 -1.99 14.14 -24.77
CA LYS A 52 -1.36 15.39 -25.22
C LYS A 52 0.14 15.22 -25.55
N ARG A 53 0.74 14.04 -25.32
CA ARG A 53 2.18 13.78 -25.44
C ARG A 53 3.04 14.71 -24.57
N GLN A 54 2.53 15.09 -23.40
CA GLN A 54 3.15 16.01 -22.43
C GLN A 54 3.67 15.27 -21.20
N VAL A 55 4.12 14.02 -21.35
CA VAL A 55 4.70 13.24 -20.27
C VAL A 55 6.21 13.35 -20.28
N ASP A 56 6.80 13.46 -19.10
CA ASP A 56 8.24 13.49 -18.88
C ASP A 56 8.69 12.28 -18.07
N TYR A 57 8.67 11.12 -18.73
CA TYR A 57 9.21 9.88 -18.18
C TYR A 57 10.32 9.39 -19.09
N PRO A 58 11.61 9.64 -18.75
CA PRO A 58 12.74 9.38 -19.65
C PRO A 58 12.75 7.94 -20.21
N VAL A 59 12.37 6.94 -19.41
CA VAL A 59 12.30 5.54 -19.84
C VAL A 59 11.24 5.29 -20.92
N LEU A 60 10.26 6.18 -21.07
CA LEU A 60 9.18 6.09 -22.05
C LEU A 60 9.45 6.89 -23.32
N ASN A 61 10.45 7.79 -23.33
CA ASN A 61 10.74 8.65 -24.49
C ASN A 61 10.86 7.88 -25.82
N PRO A 62 11.49 6.68 -25.87
CA PRO A 62 11.58 5.91 -27.13
C PRO A 62 10.22 5.48 -27.69
N TYR A 63 9.17 5.45 -26.85
CA TYR A 63 7.83 4.94 -27.20
C TYR A 63 6.81 6.06 -27.41
N MET A 64 7.16 7.33 -27.17
CA MET A 64 6.21 8.45 -27.26
C MET A 64 5.77 8.79 -28.68
N SER A 65 6.44 8.28 -29.69
CA SER A 65 5.98 8.35 -31.09
C SER A 65 4.93 7.30 -31.45
N ASN A 66 4.73 6.30 -30.58
CA ASN A 66 3.77 5.21 -30.80
C ASN A 66 2.32 5.71 -30.76
N ILE A 67 1.38 4.88 -31.23
CA ILE A 67 -0.05 5.09 -31.00
C ILE A 67 -0.30 4.96 -29.50
N ILE A 68 -0.98 5.96 -28.93
CA ILE A 68 -1.31 6.01 -27.51
C ILE A 68 -2.79 5.70 -27.36
N ALA A 69 -3.10 4.72 -26.52
CA ALA A 69 -4.45 4.47 -26.05
C ALA A 69 -4.48 4.54 -24.52
N VAL A 70 -5.49 5.18 -23.96
CA VAL A 70 -5.75 5.24 -22.53
C VAL A 70 -7.02 4.48 -22.19
N GLU A 71 -7.07 3.87 -21.00
CA GLU A 71 -8.20 3.03 -20.55
C GLU A 71 -8.62 1.99 -21.60
N LYS A 72 -7.62 1.40 -22.27
CA LYS A 72 -7.90 0.42 -23.32
C LYS A 72 -8.54 -0.82 -22.71
N ALA A 73 -9.81 -1.06 -23.09
CA ALA A 73 -10.55 -2.24 -22.69
C ALA A 73 -10.13 -3.46 -23.52
N TYR A 74 -9.79 -4.52 -22.83
CA TYR A 74 -9.60 -5.86 -23.40
C TYR A 74 -10.66 -6.79 -22.86
N ARG A 75 -11.21 -7.67 -23.74
CA ARG A 75 -12.25 -8.64 -23.39
C ARG A 75 -11.91 -9.99 -23.95
N HIS A 76 -12.14 -11.03 -23.13
CA HIS A 76 -12.04 -12.40 -23.59
C HIS A 76 -13.18 -13.24 -23.02
N TYR A 77 -13.77 -14.08 -23.87
CA TYR A 77 -14.83 -15.00 -23.48
C TYR A 77 -14.33 -16.44 -23.51
N PHE A 78 -14.23 -17.05 -22.34
CA PHE A 78 -13.93 -18.47 -22.17
C PHE A 78 -15.21 -19.27 -22.35
N LYS A 79 -15.44 -19.71 -23.57
CA LYS A 79 -16.73 -20.32 -24.02
C LYS A 79 -17.10 -21.57 -23.22
N GLU A 80 -16.14 -22.45 -22.95
CA GLU A 80 -16.39 -23.71 -22.24
C GLU A 80 -16.79 -23.50 -20.78
N GLN A 81 -16.28 -22.45 -20.13
CA GLN A 81 -16.54 -22.13 -18.74
C GLN A 81 -17.66 -21.12 -18.54
N ASP A 82 -18.22 -20.56 -19.62
CA ASP A 82 -19.21 -19.48 -19.64
C ASP A 82 -18.73 -18.23 -18.81
N ILE A 83 -17.45 -17.87 -19.00
CA ILE A 83 -16.80 -16.77 -18.29
C ILE A 83 -16.41 -15.67 -19.28
N GLU A 84 -16.80 -14.42 -19.00
CA GLU A 84 -16.25 -13.23 -19.63
C GLU A 84 -15.23 -12.58 -18.69
N PHE A 85 -14.03 -12.31 -19.20
CA PHE A 85 -13.00 -11.55 -18.49
C PHE A 85 -12.83 -10.19 -19.15
N VAL A 86 -12.85 -9.13 -18.33
CA VAL A 86 -12.68 -7.74 -18.78
C VAL A 86 -11.52 -7.10 -18.01
N ALA A 87 -10.63 -6.47 -18.77
CA ALA A 87 -9.50 -5.72 -18.22
C ALA A 87 -9.41 -4.33 -18.88
N TYR A 88 -8.97 -3.36 -18.11
CA TYR A 88 -8.70 -2.00 -18.58
C TYR A 88 -7.24 -1.68 -18.30
N ALA A 89 -6.44 -1.50 -19.35
CA ALA A 89 -5.05 -1.05 -19.22
C ALA A 89 -5.03 0.49 -19.21
N ASP A 90 -4.36 1.07 -18.22
CA ASP A 90 -4.38 2.53 -18.02
C ASP A 90 -3.78 3.25 -19.22
N VAL A 91 -2.62 2.79 -19.72
CA VAL A 91 -1.96 3.34 -20.91
C VAL A 91 -1.36 2.21 -21.74
N VAL A 92 -1.57 2.28 -23.05
CA VAL A 92 -0.95 1.39 -24.04
C VAL A 92 -0.25 2.23 -25.11
N LEU A 93 1.04 1.97 -25.32
CA LEU A 93 1.84 2.58 -26.38
C LEU A 93 2.15 1.49 -27.40
N GLU A 94 1.69 1.63 -28.64
CA GLU A 94 1.72 0.53 -29.58
C GLU A 94 2.16 0.95 -30.98
N THR A 95 2.97 0.10 -31.64
CA THR A 95 3.29 0.13 -33.06
C THR A 95 2.95 -1.21 -33.70
N GLU A 96 3.26 -1.40 -34.97
CA GLU A 96 3.09 -2.71 -35.62
C GLU A 96 3.98 -3.80 -35.03
N VAL A 97 5.15 -3.42 -34.46
CA VAL A 97 6.16 -4.37 -34.00
C VAL A 97 6.38 -4.37 -32.49
N SER A 98 5.92 -3.34 -31.80
CA SER A 98 6.17 -3.18 -30.37
C SER A 98 4.93 -2.73 -29.58
N ARG A 99 4.85 -3.15 -28.32
CA ARG A 99 3.81 -2.76 -27.38
C ARG A 99 4.40 -2.52 -26.00
N VAL A 100 3.97 -1.42 -25.35
CA VAL A 100 4.22 -1.15 -23.93
C VAL A 100 2.87 -0.98 -23.24
N ILE A 101 2.62 -1.78 -22.20
CA ILE A 101 1.42 -1.69 -21.37
C ILE A 101 1.84 -1.14 -20.02
N LEU A 102 1.20 -0.07 -19.59
CA LEU A 102 1.49 0.63 -18.35
C LEU A 102 0.26 0.64 -17.45
N ASP A 103 0.52 0.52 -16.15
CA ASP A 103 -0.47 0.62 -15.11
C ASP A 103 -0.03 1.73 -14.13
N ILE A 104 -0.95 2.61 -13.75
CA ILE A 104 -0.67 3.76 -12.88
C ILE A 104 -0.92 3.34 -11.44
N LYS A 105 0.10 3.49 -10.60
CA LYS A 105 0.06 3.13 -9.19
C LYS A 105 0.37 4.34 -8.31
N CYS A 106 -0.63 4.93 -7.68
CA CYS A 106 -0.49 6.09 -6.78
C CYS A 106 0.26 5.72 -5.50
N ARG A 107 1.57 5.47 -5.64
CA ARG A 107 2.48 5.10 -4.55
C ARG A 107 3.90 5.63 -4.80
N TYR A 108 4.72 5.63 -3.75
CA TYR A 108 6.13 6.09 -3.82
C TYR A 108 7.09 5.04 -4.40
N ASN A 109 6.73 3.75 -4.35
CA ASN A 109 7.60 2.69 -4.84
C ASN A 109 7.23 2.30 -6.28
N SER A 110 8.18 2.44 -7.20
CA SER A 110 8.04 2.06 -8.62
C SER A 110 8.44 0.62 -8.92
N ASN A 111 8.80 -0.18 -7.91
CA ASN A 111 9.10 -1.59 -8.14
C ASN A 111 7.82 -2.36 -8.50
N ILE A 112 7.91 -3.19 -9.53
CA ILE A 112 6.83 -4.08 -9.95
C ILE A 112 6.82 -5.29 -9.00
N ASN A 113 5.84 -5.36 -8.12
CA ASN A 113 5.64 -6.50 -7.23
C ASN A 113 4.91 -7.65 -7.97
N GLU A 114 4.76 -8.80 -7.30
CA GLU A 114 4.12 -9.99 -7.89
C GLU A 114 2.67 -9.74 -8.34
N LYS A 115 1.90 -8.98 -7.57
CA LYS A 115 0.53 -8.59 -7.91
C LYS A 115 0.47 -7.71 -9.15
N ASP A 116 1.33 -6.67 -9.20
CA ASP A 116 1.41 -5.78 -10.35
C ASP A 116 1.83 -6.54 -11.60
N ARG A 117 2.83 -7.43 -11.45
CA ARG A 117 3.31 -8.27 -12.53
C ARG A 117 2.21 -9.15 -13.09
N LEU A 118 1.44 -9.81 -12.23
CA LEU A 118 0.33 -10.66 -12.66
C LEU A 118 -0.75 -9.84 -13.40
N GLN A 119 -1.09 -8.66 -12.90
CA GLN A 119 -2.04 -7.75 -13.54
C GLN A 119 -1.56 -7.35 -14.95
N LEU A 120 -0.31 -6.92 -15.05
CA LEU A 120 0.29 -6.50 -16.32
C LEU A 120 0.41 -7.65 -17.32
N LEU A 121 0.77 -8.85 -16.86
CA LEU A 121 0.81 -10.06 -17.69
C LEU A 121 -0.58 -10.47 -18.17
N THR A 122 -1.61 -10.28 -17.36
CA THR A 122 -3.01 -10.49 -17.75
C THR A 122 -3.41 -9.55 -18.90
N TYR A 123 -3.07 -8.27 -18.79
CA TYR A 123 -3.32 -7.29 -19.87
C TYR A 123 -2.56 -7.66 -21.14
N LEU A 124 -1.31 -8.08 -21.00
CA LEU A 124 -0.47 -8.46 -22.12
C LEU A 124 -0.98 -9.73 -22.83
N ALA A 125 -1.44 -10.74 -22.07
CA ALA A 125 -2.04 -11.94 -22.63
C ALA A 125 -3.24 -11.62 -23.55
N LEU A 126 -4.15 -10.77 -23.06
CA LEU A 126 -5.32 -10.32 -23.81
C LEU A 126 -4.93 -9.50 -25.04
N ALA A 127 -4.03 -8.53 -24.87
CA ALA A 127 -3.55 -7.68 -25.94
C ALA A 127 -2.85 -8.49 -27.04
N ASN A 128 -2.05 -9.50 -26.65
CA ASN A 128 -1.36 -10.36 -27.59
C ASN A 128 -2.29 -11.32 -28.33
N GLN A 129 -3.37 -11.77 -27.69
CA GLN A 129 -4.40 -12.55 -28.35
C GLN A 129 -5.16 -11.73 -29.39
N GLU A 130 -5.44 -10.44 -29.07
CA GLU A 130 -6.11 -9.52 -30.01
C GLU A 130 -5.19 -9.22 -31.22
N ARG A 131 -3.90 -8.94 -30.96
CA ARG A 131 -2.89 -8.68 -31.98
C ARG A 131 -1.48 -9.00 -31.46
N PRO A 132 -0.84 -10.07 -31.95
CA PRO A 132 0.55 -10.36 -31.61
C PRO A 132 1.51 -9.27 -32.11
N VAL A 133 2.52 -8.94 -31.31
CA VAL A 133 3.65 -8.07 -31.70
C VAL A 133 4.98 -8.70 -31.27
N ALA A 134 6.09 -8.33 -31.97
CA ALA A 134 7.38 -8.95 -31.74
C ALA A 134 8.05 -8.52 -30.42
N GLN A 135 7.79 -7.29 -29.97
CA GLN A 135 8.43 -6.73 -28.77
C GLN A 135 7.36 -6.29 -27.77
N ASN A 136 7.42 -6.86 -26.59
CA ASN A 136 6.49 -6.56 -25.52
C ASN A 136 7.20 -6.07 -24.27
N LYS A 137 6.69 -4.98 -23.70
CA LYS A 137 7.10 -4.46 -22.39
C LYS A 137 5.88 -4.20 -21.53
N VAL A 138 6.06 -4.37 -20.27
CA VAL A 138 5.06 -3.96 -19.27
C VAL A 138 5.71 -3.10 -18.21
N GLY A 139 4.95 -2.22 -17.59
CA GLY A 139 5.51 -1.32 -16.59
C GLY A 139 4.48 -0.66 -15.71
N ILE A 140 4.98 0.04 -14.71
CA ILE A 140 4.18 0.87 -13.83
C ILE A 140 4.64 2.33 -13.88
N ILE A 141 3.69 3.21 -13.64
CA ILE A 141 3.94 4.63 -13.35
C ILE A 141 3.59 4.85 -11.89
N ALA A 142 4.57 5.31 -11.10
CA ALA A 142 4.43 5.64 -9.69
C ALA A 142 4.64 7.16 -9.51
N PRO A 143 3.60 7.98 -9.64
CA PRO A 143 3.71 9.44 -9.73
C PRO A 143 4.32 10.09 -8.49
N TYR A 144 4.23 9.45 -7.33
CA TYR A 144 4.84 9.96 -6.11
C TYR A 144 6.35 9.66 -6.00
N ASN A 145 6.90 8.83 -6.89
CA ASN A 145 8.33 8.57 -6.94
C ASN A 145 9.03 9.60 -7.82
N GLN A 146 9.61 10.62 -7.20
CA GLN A 146 10.29 11.71 -7.91
C GLN A 146 11.61 11.28 -8.60
N PHE A 147 12.22 10.18 -8.17
CA PHE A 147 13.50 9.71 -8.70
C PHE A 147 13.35 8.74 -9.87
N MET A 148 12.38 7.85 -9.77
CA MET A 148 12.10 6.83 -10.79
C MET A 148 10.58 6.65 -10.93
N PRO A 149 9.90 7.62 -11.58
CA PRO A 149 8.44 7.63 -11.66
C PRO A 149 7.88 6.54 -12.58
N ALA A 150 8.67 5.92 -13.43
CA ALA A 150 8.25 4.84 -14.31
C ALA A 150 9.29 3.72 -14.37
N THR A 151 8.82 2.47 -14.35
CA THR A 151 9.66 1.26 -14.47
C THR A 151 9.09 0.37 -15.56
N LEU A 152 9.95 -0.13 -16.44
CA LEU A 152 9.62 -1.07 -17.51
C LEU A 152 10.36 -2.39 -17.34
N ILE A 153 9.73 -3.49 -17.74
CA ILE A 153 10.36 -4.79 -17.91
C ILE A 153 10.05 -5.35 -19.31
N ASP A 154 11.02 -5.98 -19.91
CA ASP A 154 10.87 -6.71 -21.17
C ASP A 154 10.17 -8.05 -20.92
N ILE A 155 9.25 -8.41 -21.81
CA ILE A 155 8.59 -9.70 -21.81
C ILE A 155 8.91 -10.38 -23.14
N GLU A 156 9.81 -11.34 -23.10
CA GLU A 156 10.24 -12.08 -24.29
C GLU A 156 9.10 -12.93 -24.84
N GLU A 157 8.41 -13.64 -23.96
CA GLU A 157 7.28 -14.51 -24.29
C GLU A 157 6.02 -14.04 -23.57
N PRO A 158 5.07 -13.40 -24.28
CA PRO A 158 3.77 -13.07 -23.70
C PRO A 158 3.06 -14.32 -23.20
N PRO A 159 2.47 -14.30 -22.00
CA PRO A 159 1.76 -15.48 -21.49
C PRO A 159 0.53 -15.79 -22.34
N PRO A 160 0.13 -17.07 -22.39
CA PRO A 160 -1.14 -17.45 -23.02
C PRO A 160 -2.33 -16.91 -22.20
N VAL A 161 -3.46 -16.74 -22.87
CA VAL A 161 -4.70 -16.26 -22.21
C VAL A 161 -5.22 -17.24 -21.16
N ASP A 162 -4.85 -18.50 -21.23
CA ASP A 162 -5.21 -19.53 -20.25
C ASP A 162 -4.67 -19.23 -18.84
N LEU A 163 -3.60 -18.43 -18.72
CA LEU A 163 -3.15 -17.89 -17.43
C LEU A 163 -4.30 -17.22 -16.67
N ILE A 164 -5.15 -16.49 -17.36
CA ILE A 164 -6.30 -15.79 -16.77
C ILE A 164 -7.30 -16.79 -16.20
N LEU A 165 -7.59 -17.84 -16.95
CA LEU A 165 -8.50 -18.89 -16.52
C LEU A 165 -7.96 -19.63 -15.29
N GLU A 166 -6.67 -19.94 -15.26
CA GLU A 166 -6.03 -20.53 -14.09
C GLU A 166 -6.17 -19.65 -12.83
N GLU A 167 -5.98 -18.33 -12.97
CA GLU A 167 -6.14 -17.42 -11.85
C GLU A 167 -7.59 -17.29 -11.39
N ILE A 168 -8.56 -17.32 -12.31
CA ILE A 168 -9.99 -17.37 -11.98
C ILE A 168 -10.32 -18.66 -11.22
N GLU A 169 -9.85 -19.82 -11.67
CA GLU A 169 -10.07 -21.09 -10.99
C GLU A 169 -9.42 -21.14 -9.60
N LYS A 170 -8.23 -20.57 -9.45
CA LYS A 170 -7.60 -20.38 -8.14
C LYS A 170 -8.45 -19.46 -7.25
N ALA A 171 -8.98 -18.38 -7.81
CA ALA A 171 -9.84 -17.42 -7.11
C ALA A 171 -11.16 -18.07 -6.65
N LYS A 172 -11.80 -18.86 -7.49
CA LYS A 172 -13.04 -19.61 -7.15
C LYS A 172 -12.83 -20.58 -5.98
N ARG A 173 -11.68 -21.27 -5.94
CA ARG A 173 -11.33 -22.21 -4.86
C ARG A 173 -11.01 -21.51 -3.53
N ARG A 174 -10.57 -20.27 -3.59
CA ARG A 174 -10.16 -19.49 -2.41
C ARG A 174 -11.33 -18.98 -1.59
N ILE A 175 -12.60 -19.16 -2.00
CA ILE A 175 -13.80 -18.53 -1.42
C ILE A 175 -13.47 -17.83 -0.09
N PRO A 176 -13.55 -16.51 -0.02
CA PRO A 176 -12.85 -15.73 1.00
C PRO A 176 -13.23 -16.20 2.39
N ARG A 177 -12.25 -16.64 3.16
CA ARG A 177 -12.43 -16.75 4.60
C ARG A 177 -12.53 -15.31 5.12
N MET A 178 -13.26 -15.12 6.21
CA MET A 178 -13.32 -13.81 6.89
C MET A 178 -11.91 -13.44 7.37
N THR A 179 -11.15 -12.77 6.49
CA THR A 179 -9.85 -12.23 6.87
C THR A 179 -9.98 -10.72 6.89
N VAL A 180 -9.96 -10.16 8.10
CA VAL A 180 -9.85 -8.72 8.30
C VAL A 180 -8.39 -8.36 8.07
N LYS A 181 -8.11 -7.71 6.95
CA LYS A 181 -6.82 -7.06 6.72
C LYS A 181 -6.94 -5.62 7.19
N THR A 182 -6.35 -5.33 8.32
CA THR A 182 -6.46 -4.04 9.03
C THR A 182 -6.18 -2.83 8.14
N SER A 183 -5.15 -2.90 7.30
CA SER A 183 -4.79 -1.84 6.34
C SER A 183 -5.83 -1.61 5.25
N GLU A 184 -6.57 -2.64 4.85
CA GLU A 184 -7.60 -2.53 3.81
C GLU A 184 -8.92 -1.99 4.38
N CYS A 185 -9.22 -2.25 5.65
CA CYS A 185 -10.43 -1.73 6.30
C CYS A 185 -10.44 -0.20 6.43
N ALA A 186 -9.28 0.41 6.59
CA ALA A 186 -9.14 1.86 6.63
C ALA A 186 -9.67 2.52 5.35
N TYR A 187 -9.39 1.90 4.21
CA TYR A 187 -9.76 2.38 2.87
C TYR A 187 -10.94 1.61 2.26
N CYS A 188 -11.75 0.94 3.09
CA CYS A 188 -12.87 0.15 2.59
C CYS A 188 -14.07 1.04 2.22
N GLU A 189 -14.52 0.92 0.98
CA GLU A 189 -15.68 1.64 0.44
C GLU A 189 -17.04 1.21 1.04
N TYR A 190 -17.07 0.14 1.84
CA TYR A 190 -18.26 -0.38 2.56
C TYR A 190 -18.11 -0.33 4.08
N LYS A 191 -17.22 0.50 4.60
CA LYS A 191 -16.92 0.52 6.04
C LYS A 191 -18.11 0.93 6.92
N ARG A 192 -19.05 1.75 6.40
CA ARG A 192 -20.22 2.21 7.15
C ARG A 192 -21.28 1.13 7.31
N SER A 193 -21.50 0.31 6.30
CA SER A 193 -22.48 -0.78 6.31
C SER A 193 -21.87 -2.13 6.70
N CYS A 194 -20.65 -2.15 7.22
CA CYS A 194 -19.99 -3.37 7.66
C CYS A 194 -20.38 -3.71 9.10
N ASP A 195 -21.25 -4.71 9.27
CA ASP A 195 -21.71 -5.16 10.60
C ASP A 195 -20.67 -5.99 11.35
N TYR A 196 -19.52 -6.26 10.76
CA TYR A 196 -18.47 -7.08 11.37
C TYR A 196 -18.07 -6.57 12.75
N GLY A 197 -18.05 -5.25 12.93
CA GLY A 197 -17.73 -4.60 14.18
C GLY A 197 -18.85 -4.58 15.24
N LEU A 198 -20.09 -4.86 14.85
CA LEU A 198 -21.29 -4.68 15.70
C LEU A 198 -21.84 -5.98 16.26
N LYS A 199 -21.35 -7.14 15.80
CA LYS A 199 -21.83 -8.44 16.33
C LYS A 199 -21.28 -8.68 17.73
N GLU A 200 -22.17 -9.11 18.64
CA GLU A 200 -21.75 -9.68 19.92
C GLU A 200 -20.86 -10.91 19.65
N ILE A 201 -19.76 -11.00 20.36
CA ILE A 201 -18.78 -12.07 20.22
C ILE A 201 -18.89 -12.97 21.44
N ASP A 202 -19.00 -14.27 21.20
CA ASP A 202 -18.84 -15.26 22.28
C ASP A 202 -17.38 -15.16 22.80
N ASN A 203 -17.23 -14.87 24.08
CA ASN A 203 -15.92 -14.71 24.73
C ASN A 203 -15.07 -16.00 24.70
N ASN A 204 -15.66 -17.14 24.35
CA ASN A 204 -14.96 -18.41 24.19
C ASN A 204 -14.46 -18.61 22.74
N ASP A 205 -14.91 -17.78 21.78
CA ASP A 205 -14.45 -17.83 20.41
C ASP A 205 -13.23 -16.91 20.21
N MET A 206 -12.05 -17.45 20.47
CA MET A 206 -10.78 -16.73 20.33
C MET A 206 -10.53 -16.25 18.90
N GLN A 207 -11.02 -16.96 17.89
CA GLN A 207 -10.90 -16.54 16.50
C GLN A 207 -11.73 -15.29 16.24
N ALA A 208 -13.01 -15.28 16.66
CA ALA A 208 -13.89 -14.11 16.52
C ALA A 208 -13.37 -12.91 17.32
N ILE A 209 -12.80 -13.13 18.51
CA ILE A 209 -12.16 -12.08 19.31
C ILE A 209 -10.96 -11.49 18.58
N ALA A 210 -10.08 -12.32 18.01
CA ALA A 210 -8.92 -11.87 17.26
C ALA A 210 -9.33 -11.05 16.02
N GLU A 211 -10.32 -11.49 15.29
CA GLU A 211 -10.86 -10.79 14.12
C GLU A 211 -11.47 -9.43 14.53
N LYS A 212 -12.23 -9.38 15.62
CA LYS A 212 -12.76 -8.13 16.18
C LYS A 212 -11.66 -7.17 16.60
N TYR A 213 -10.65 -7.67 17.28
CA TYR A 213 -9.49 -6.86 17.67
C TYR A 213 -8.81 -6.23 16.44
N LEU A 214 -8.56 -7.02 15.40
CA LEU A 214 -7.95 -6.53 14.16
C LEU A 214 -8.82 -5.46 13.48
N TYR A 215 -10.14 -5.65 13.45
CA TYR A 215 -11.08 -4.67 12.91
C TYR A 215 -11.04 -3.34 13.68
N LEU A 216 -11.13 -3.40 15.03
CA LEU A 216 -11.08 -2.21 15.87
C LEU A 216 -9.74 -1.49 15.77
N LYS A 217 -8.65 -2.24 15.64
CA LYS A 217 -7.32 -1.67 15.41
C LYS A 217 -7.27 -0.89 14.09
N ALA A 218 -7.79 -1.46 13.00
CA ALA A 218 -7.82 -0.77 11.71
C ALA A 218 -8.63 0.54 11.76
N GLN A 219 -9.76 0.54 12.49
CA GLN A 219 -10.52 1.77 12.69
C GLN A 219 -9.72 2.81 13.49
N THR A 220 -9.03 2.36 14.53
CA THR A 220 -8.18 3.25 15.35
C THR A 220 -7.08 3.87 14.52
N ASP A 221 -6.39 3.06 13.71
CA ASP A 221 -5.30 3.51 12.83
C ASP A 221 -5.81 4.56 11.81
N LEU A 222 -7.04 4.36 11.27
CA LEU A 222 -7.68 5.33 10.38
C LEU A 222 -7.95 6.66 11.09
N TYR A 223 -8.56 6.63 12.28
CA TYR A 223 -8.83 7.86 13.02
C TYR A 223 -7.53 8.56 13.44
N GLU A 224 -6.50 7.79 13.81
CA GLU A 224 -5.18 8.35 14.09
C GLU A 224 -4.60 9.09 12.88
N GLU A 225 -4.70 8.53 11.68
CA GLU A 225 -4.25 9.16 10.45
C GLU A 225 -5.01 10.46 10.15
N ILE A 226 -6.34 10.46 10.27
CA ILE A 226 -7.17 11.65 10.07
C ILE A 226 -6.79 12.76 11.07
N LEU A 227 -6.66 12.40 12.35
CA LEU A 227 -6.28 13.34 13.40
C LEU A 227 -4.87 13.90 13.18
N ARG A 228 -3.93 13.04 12.79
CA ARG A 228 -2.56 13.43 12.47
C ARG A 228 -2.52 14.45 11.34
N LYS A 229 -3.19 14.18 10.21
CA LYS A 229 -3.29 15.11 9.08
C LYS A 229 -3.92 16.45 9.49
N HIS A 230 -5.00 16.41 10.26
CA HIS A 230 -5.65 17.64 10.74
C HIS A 230 -4.70 18.48 11.61
N ILE A 231 -4.00 17.86 12.55
CA ILE A 231 -3.07 18.54 13.45
C ILE A 231 -1.84 19.05 12.70
N GLU A 232 -1.34 18.32 11.71
CA GLU A 232 -0.26 18.79 10.81
C GLU A 232 -0.66 20.04 10.03
N LEU A 233 -1.90 20.08 9.51
CA LEU A 233 -2.41 21.21 8.74
C LEU A 233 -2.73 22.44 9.60
N THR A 234 -3.26 22.24 10.80
CA THR A 234 -3.73 23.32 11.65
C THR A 234 -2.71 23.75 12.71
N ASN A 235 -1.71 22.92 12.98
CA ASN A 235 -0.78 23.02 14.11
C ASN A 235 -1.48 23.16 15.47
N GLN A 236 -2.71 22.62 15.57
CA GLN A 236 -3.52 22.69 16.79
C GLN A 236 -3.73 21.31 17.36
N LYS A 237 -3.49 21.16 18.66
CA LYS A 237 -3.81 19.94 19.39
C LYS A 237 -5.30 19.86 19.68
N ILE A 238 -5.85 18.66 19.77
CA ILE A 238 -7.27 18.39 20.02
C ILE A 238 -7.44 17.93 21.43
N ARG A 239 -8.29 18.62 22.20
CA ARG A 239 -8.63 18.25 23.57
C ARG A 239 -9.94 17.46 23.63
N VAL A 240 -9.91 16.32 24.30
CA VAL A 240 -11.09 15.46 24.55
C VAL A 240 -11.09 15.03 26.01
N GLY A 241 -11.96 15.67 26.82
CA GLY A 241 -11.98 15.46 28.26
C GLY A 241 -10.67 15.87 28.92
N ASP A 242 -10.07 14.95 29.66
CA ASP A 242 -8.77 15.08 30.36
C ASP A 242 -7.56 14.72 29.50
N LYS A 243 -7.75 14.52 28.21
CA LYS A 243 -6.71 14.10 27.28
C LYS A 243 -6.50 15.11 26.17
N GLU A 244 -5.28 15.22 25.73
CA GLU A 244 -4.85 16.01 24.57
C GLU A 244 -4.21 15.11 23.52
N ILE A 245 -4.60 15.27 22.28
CA ILE A 245 -4.08 14.53 21.12
C ILE A 245 -3.27 15.50 20.27
N GLY A 246 -2.04 15.15 19.94
CA GLY A 246 -1.18 16.01 19.12
C GLY A 246 0.24 15.49 18.98
N PHE A 247 1.10 16.37 18.44
CA PHE A 247 2.53 16.12 18.42
C PHE A 247 3.17 16.64 19.72
N PHE A 248 3.89 15.77 20.39
CA PHE A 248 4.56 16.06 21.65
C PHE A 248 6.05 15.80 21.51
N GLU A 249 6.84 16.66 22.16
CA GLU A 249 8.27 16.44 22.27
C GLU A 249 8.56 15.17 23.06
N ARG A 250 9.41 14.32 22.51
CA ARG A 250 9.90 13.12 23.16
C ARG A 250 11.40 13.04 23.02
N ALA A 251 12.09 13.00 24.16
CA ALA A 251 13.52 12.81 24.16
C ALA A 251 13.88 11.34 23.91
N TYR A 252 14.65 11.09 22.87
CA TYR A 252 15.24 9.80 22.55
C TYR A 252 16.74 9.84 22.89
N THR A 253 17.26 8.74 23.40
CA THR A 253 18.69 8.58 23.58
C THR A 253 19.29 8.07 22.29
N LYS A 254 20.23 8.83 21.74
CA LYS A 254 21.08 8.43 20.65
C LYS A 254 22.44 8.06 21.21
N VAL A 255 23.01 6.97 20.79
CA VAL A 255 24.36 6.54 21.17
C VAL A 255 25.22 6.64 19.92
N ASP A 256 26.29 7.40 19.98
CA ASP A 256 27.35 7.33 18.98
C ASP A 256 28.12 6.04 19.19
N VAL A 257 27.88 5.06 18.36
CA VAL A 257 28.40 3.71 18.51
C VAL A 257 29.91 3.64 18.38
N PRO A 258 30.53 4.23 17.34
CA PRO A 258 31.98 4.28 17.21
C PRO A 258 32.64 4.90 18.41
N GLU A 259 32.18 6.09 18.85
CA GLU A 259 32.74 6.79 20.02
C GLU A 259 32.54 6.00 21.31
N PHE A 260 31.36 5.39 21.50
CA PHE A 260 31.09 4.55 22.66
C PHE A 260 32.04 3.35 22.76
N ILE A 261 32.31 2.67 21.64
CA ILE A 261 33.25 1.53 21.60
C ILE A 261 34.68 2.01 21.89
N MET A 262 35.09 3.11 21.28
CA MET A 262 36.43 3.68 21.49
C MET A 262 36.65 4.06 22.96
N LEU A 263 35.69 4.74 23.56
CA LEU A 263 35.77 5.09 25.00
C LEU A 263 35.79 3.86 25.92
N CYS A 264 35.08 2.80 25.55
CA CYS A 264 35.14 1.54 26.29
C CYS A 264 36.51 0.87 26.15
N GLN A 265 37.12 0.87 24.97
CA GLN A 265 38.46 0.30 24.73
C GLN A 265 39.53 1.08 25.47
N ASP A 266 39.49 2.42 25.38
CA ASP A 266 40.50 3.31 26.01
C ASP A 266 40.45 3.27 27.55
N ASN A 267 39.33 2.85 28.13
CA ASN A 267 39.15 2.82 29.60
C ASN A 267 38.98 1.39 30.18
N ASP A 268 39.33 0.35 29.40
CA ASP A 268 39.20 -1.07 29.78
C ASP A 268 37.80 -1.49 30.26
N ILE A 269 36.74 -0.87 29.68
CA ILE A 269 35.37 -1.16 30.04
C ILE A 269 34.87 -2.35 29.19
N PRO A 270 34.35 -3.43 29.79
CA PRO A 270 33.87 -4.59 29.04
C PRO A 270 32.60 -4.24 28.27
N TYR A 271 32.69 -4.19 26.95
CA TYR A 271 31.56 -3.87 26.03
C TYR A 271 31.08 -5.05 25.19
N LEU A 272 31.75 -6.19 25.21
CA LEU A 272 31.46 -7.37 24.35
C LEU A 272 30.06 -7.94 24.51
N ASN A 273 29.35 -7.59 25.58
CA ASN A 273 27.95 -7.95 25.79
C ASN A 273 26.94 -6.95 25.14
N VAL A 274 27.44 -5.93 24.42
CA VAL A 274 26.64 -4.87 23.77
C VAL A 274 26.71 -5.05 22.24
N VAL A 275 26.50 -6.25 21.74
CA VAL A 275 26.57 -6.59 20.29
C VAL A 275 25.39 -6.00 19.48
N LYS A 276 24.30 -5.63 20.13
CA LYS A 276 23.30 -4.65 19.66
C LYS A 276 23.26 -3.55 20.71
N ILE A 277 23.50 -2.31 20.32
CA ILE A 277 23.40 -1.22 21.27
C ILE A 277 21.96 -1.09 21.72
N ASP A 278 21.66 -1.81 22.76
CA ASP A 278 20.49 -1.62 23.59
C ASP A 278 20.71 -0.32 24.36
N THR A 279 20.01 0.73 23.95
CA THR A 279 20.12 2.06 24.55
C THR A 279 19.85 2.04 26.06
N VAL A 280 19.10 1.07 26.58
CA VAL A 280 18.84 0.87 28.01
C VAL A 280 20.10 0.37 28.69
N LYS A 281 20.79 -0.62 28.13
CA LYS A 281 22.05 -1.14 28.67
C LYS A 281 23.18 -0.13 28.55
N ALA A 282 23.24 0.63 27.44
CA ALA A 282 24.20 1.71 27.28
C ALA A 282 24.02 2.78 28.39
N LYS A 283 22.79 3.20 28.68
CA LYS A 283 22.50 4.12 29.81
C LYS A 283 22.85 3.54 31.17
N GLN A 284 22.61 2.25 31.40
CA GLN A 284 22.99 1.60 32.66
C GLN A 284 24.51 1.57 32.86
N LEU A 285 25.25 1.31 31.76
CA LEU A 285 26.69 1.31 31.76
C LEU A 285 27.25 2.72 31.99
N ALA A 286 26.69 3.75 31.35
CA ALA A 286 27.07 5.14 31.53
C ALA A 286 26.82 5.65 32.97
N LYS A 287 25.81 5.15 33.67
CA LYS A 287 25.62 5.44 35.10
C LYS A 287 26.72 4.89 35.98
N LYS A 288 27.40 3.83 35.53
CA LYS A 288 28.53 3.23 36.27
C LYS A 288 29.88 3.84 35.88
N TYR A 289 29.97 4.34 34.63
CA TYR A 289 31.22 4.90 34.10
C TYR A 289 30.90 6.24 33.41
N ASP A 290 31.12 7.35 34.11
CA ASP A 290 30.73 8.70 33.68
C ASP A 290 31.31 9.10 32.31
N ILE A 291 32.50 8.59 31.96
CA ILE A 291 33.14 8.88 30.67
C ILE A 291 32.25 8.49 29.48
N LEU A 292 31.39 7.46 29.61
CA LEU A 292 30.51 7.01 28.57
C LEU A 292 29.33 7.97 28.29
N THR A 293 29.10 8.93 29.18
CA THR A 293 28.06 9.96 28.96
C THR A 293 28.36 10.82 27.73
N GLN A 294 29.63 10.94 27.34
CA GLN A 294 30.07 11.71 26.17
C GLN A 294 29.54 11.11 24.84
N ALA A 295 29.40 9.79 24.77
CA ALA A 295 28.89 9.08 23.59
C ALA A 295 27.35 8.93 23.60
N ILE A 296 26.63 9.53 24.55
CA ILE A 296 25.20 9.43 24.72
C ILE A 296 24.57 10.81 24.61
N ASP A 297 23.88 11.03 23.51
CA ASP A 297 23.16 12.27 23.23
C ASP A 297 21.64 12.11 23.40
N LYS A 298 20.96 13.23 23.58
CA LYS A 298 19.49 13.29 23.62
C LYS A 298 18.97 13.90 22.34
N GLU A 299 18.31 13.08 21.53
CA GLU A 299 17.58 13.56 20.37
C GLU A 299 16.12 13.85 20.75
N ILE A 300 15.66 15.07 20.49
CA ILE A 300 14.25 15.44 20.68
C ILE A 300 13.52 15.21 19.37
N ARG A 301 12.46 14.40 19.42
CA ARG A 301 11.57 14.18 18.29
C ARG A 301 10.13 14.52 18.67
N TYR A 302 9.40 15.06 17.73
CA TYR A 302 7.96 15.23 17.88
C TYR A 302 7.25 13.92 17.56
N VAL A 303 6.46 13.41 18.50
CA VAL A 303 5.75 12.16 18.37
C VAL A 303 4.26 12.43 18.51
N PHE A 304 3.49 11.93 17.54
CA PHE A 304 2.02 11.95 17.63
C PHE A 304 1.59 11.01 18.77
N ALA A 305 0.85 11.54 19.71
CA ALA A 305 0.44 10.81 20.90
C ALA A 305 -0.81 11.42 21.55
N THR A 306 -1.37 10.67 22.50
CA THR A 306 -2.37 11.17 23.44
C THR A 306 -1.70 11.33 24.80
N LYS A 307 -1.79 12.50 25.40
CA LYS A 307 -1.34 12.76 26.78
C LYS A 307 -2.51 13.04 27.70
N LYS A 308 -2.38 12.63 28.94
CA LYS A 308 -3.26 13.10 30.01
C LYS A 308 -2.87 14.51 30.38
N ILE A 309 -3.83 15.40 30.54
CA ILE A 309 -3.60 16.76 31.02
C ILE A 309 -3.42 16.67 32.53
N GLU A 310 -2.25 17.05 32.99
CA GLU A 310 -2.02 17.24 34.44
C GLU A 310 -2.72 18.54 34.81
N GLU A 311 -3.66 18.49 35.76
CA GLU A 311 -4.23 19.68 36.37
C GLU A 311 -3.08 20.36 37.12
N GLU A 312 -2.71 21.57 36.73
CA GLU A 312 -1.85 22.41 37.54
C GLU A 312 -2.64 22.70 38.83
N GLU A 313 -2.15 22.19 39.96
CA GLU A 313 -2.66 22.58 41.28
C GLU A 313 -2.35 24.08 41.43
N GLU A 314 -3.43 24.90 41.48
CA GLU A 314 -3.39 26.30 41.80
C GLU A 314 -3.01 26.52 43.26
#